data_1f1a6e025e0640e28db834da3764b41b
#
_entry.id   1f1a6e025e0640e28db834da3764b41b
#
_cell.length_a   1.000
_cell.length_b   1.000
_cell.length_c   1.000
_cell.angle_alpha   90.00
_cell.angle_beta   90.00
_cell.angle_gamma   90.00
#
_symmetry.space_group_name_H-M   'P 1'
#
loop_
_entity.id
_entity.type
_entity.pdbx_description
1 polymer ?
#
loop_
_entity_poly.entity_id
_entity_poly.type
_entity_poly.pdbx_seq_one_letter_code
_entity_poly.pdbx_strand_id
1 'polypeptide(L)'
;AIELINSVFHTGLNINREFLHVTLVNKYNIYATFQPCIYVGINSKFISSTNTKVTILIFQTGKIIITGAKTLDDINESYIFINKVLSENLNELQQL
;
A
#
# COMPACT_ATOMS: atom_id res chain seq x y z
N ALA A 1 -20.94 9.71 14.24
CA ALA A 1 -20.34 9.22 13.00
C ALA A 1 -18.88 8.87 13.23
N ILE A 2 -18.41 7.78 12.63
CA ILE A 2 -17.00 7.40 12.72
C ILE A 2 -16.26 8.12 11.60
N GLU A 3 -15.27 8.91 11.99
CA GLU A 3 -14.43 9.58 11.01
C GLU A 3 -13.30 8.65 10.60
N LEU A 4 -13.07 8.54 9.30
CA LEU A 4 -11.97 7.74 8.77
C LEU A 4 -10.70 8.60 8.73
N ILE A 5 -9.57 7.98 9.04
CA ILE A 5 -8.28 8.66 9.07
C ILE A 5 -7.55 8.35 7.77
N ASN A 6 -6.99 9.39 7.15
CA ASN A 6 -6.20 9.27 5.94
C ASN A 6 -4.78 9.74 6.21
N SER A 7 -3.81 9.09 5.56
CA SER A 7 -2.41 9.47 5.67
C SER A 7 -1.76 9.41 4.29
N VAL A 8 -0.86 10.35 4.02
CA VAL A 8 -0.12 10.39 2.75
C VAL A 8 1.35 10.55 3.07
N PHE A 9 2.20 9.74 2.43
CA PHE A 9 3.63 9.92 2.54
C PHE A 9 4.33 9.54 1.23
N HIS A 10 5.59 9.94 1.11
CA HIS A 10 6.40 9.68 -0.07
C HIS A 10 7.62 8.87 0.32
N THR A 11 7.91 7.83 -0.46
CA THR A 11 9.05 6.96 -0.20
C THR A 11 10.33 7.44 -0.88
N GLY A 12 10.20 8.29 -1.89
CA GLY A 12 11.34 8.71 -2.70
C GLY A 12 11.77 7.67 -3.73
N LEU A 13 11.00 6.60 -3.91
CA LEU A 13 11.32 5.52 -4.84
C LEU A 13 10.49 5.63 -6.12
N ASN A 14 11.07 5.18 -7.23
CA ASN A 14 10.30 4.87 -8.43
C ASN A 14 9.87 3.42 -8.33
N ILE A 15 8.58 3.18 -8.20
CA ILE A 15 8.07 1.84 -7.91
C ILE A 15 7.60 1.15 -9.18
N ASN A 16 8.11 -0.07 -9.41
CA ASN A 16 7.58 -0.96 -10.44
C ASN A 16 6.25 -1.52 -9.94
N ARG A 17 5.15 -0.92 -10.38
CA ARG A 17 3.81 -1.27 -9.89
C ARG A 17 3.39 -2.68 -10.28
N GLU A 18 3.76 -3.15 -11.47
CA GLU A 18 3.42 -4.51 -11.89
C GLU A 18 4.05 -5.55 -10.98
N PHE A 19 5.34 -5.39 -10.68
CA PHE A 19 6.04 -6.29 -9.78
C PHE A 19 5.45 -6.23 -8.38
N LEU A 20 5.19 -5.03 -7.87
CA LEU A 20 4.64 -4.87 -6.53
C LEU A 20 3.25 -5.48 -6.42
N HIS A 21 2.40 -5.29 -7.42
CA HIS A 21 1.06 -5.88 -7.44
C HIS A 21 1.13 -7.42 -7.32
N VAL A 22 1.96 -8.05 -8.15
CA VAL A 22 2.13 -9.51 -8.12
C VAL A 22 2.70 -9.95 -6.77
N THR A 23 3.67 -9.21 -6.24
CA THR A 23 4.29 -9.52 -4.96
C THR A 23 3.28 -9.45 -3.81
N LEU A 24 2.46 -8.41 -3.77
CA LEU A 24 1.45 -8.26 -2.73
C LEU A 24 0.47 -9.42 -2.73
N VAL A 25 0.02 -9.84 -3.90
CA VAL A 25 -0.95 -10.92 -4.02
C VAL A 25 -0.32 -12.27 -3.70
N ASN A 26 0.84 -12.56 -4.25
CA ASN A 26 1.44 -13.91 -4.18
C ASN A 26 2.32 -14.12 -2.95
N LYS A 27 3.09 -13.11 -2.55
CA LYS A 27 4.03 -13.25 -1.44
C LYS A 27 3.40 -12.89 -0.09
N TYR A 28 2.57 -11.85 -0.07
CA TYR A 28 1.97 -11.35 1.17
C TYR A 28 0.50 -11.73 1.30
N ASN A 29 -0.07 -12.31 0.27
CA ASN A 29 -1.43 -12.85 0.27
C ASN A 29 -2.48 -11.80 0.67
N ILE A 30 -2.33 -10.58 0.17
CA ILE A 30 -3.34 -9.54 0.38
C ILE A 30 -4.07 -9.24 -0.93
N TYR A 31 -5.29 -8.75 -0.81
CA TYR A 31 -6.07 -8.34 -1.98
C TYR A 31 -5.48 -7.07 -2.56
N ALA A 32 -5.15 -7.12 -3.84
CA ALA A 32 -4.62 -5.95 -4.54
C ALA A 32 -5.04 -5.99 -6.01
N THR A 33 -5.36 -4.82 -6.56
CA THR A 33 -5.69 -4.67 -7.97
C THR A 33 -4.82 -3.61 -8.60
N PHE A 34 -4.45 -3.82 -9.85
CA PHE A 34 -3.71 -2.85 -10.63
C PHE A 34 -4.22 -2.85 -12.06
N GLN A 35 -5.02 -1.86 -12.38
CA GLN A 35 -5.62 -1.69 -13.71
C GLN A 35 -5.32 -0.27 -14.19
N PRO A 36 -4.13 -0.03 -14.77
CA PRO A 36 -3.69 1.33 -15.11
C PRO A 36 -4.61 2.07 -16.06
N CYS A 37 -5.42 1.35 -16.84
CA CYS A 37 -6.42 1.99 -17.72
C CYS A 37 -7.58 2.60 -16.93
N ILE A 38 -7.77 2.17 -15.68
CA ILE A 38 -8.87 2.66 -14.83
C ILE A 38 -8.32 3.57 -13.74
N TYR A 39 -7.22 3.16 -13.09
CA TYR A 39 -6.62 3.90 -12.00
C TYR A 39 -5.11 3.68 -12.01
N VAL A 40 -4.35 4.77 -11.92
CA VAL A 40 -2.89 4.72 -12.10
C VAL A 40 -2.15 4.10 -10.91
N GLY A 41 -2.78 4.02 -9.73
CA GLY A 41 -2.16 3.45 -8.55
C GLY A 41 -2.58 2.00 -8.32
N ILE A 42 -1.78 1.29 -7.51
CA ILE A 42 -2.19 -0.02 -7.00
C ILE A 42 -3.19 0.21 -5.88
N ASN A 43 -4.32 -0.48 -5.94
CA ASN A 43 -5.34 -0.44 -4.89
C ASN A 43 -5.22 -1.74 -4.09
N SER A 44 -4.70 -1.67 -2.88
CA SER A 44 -4.53 -2.84 -2.03
C SER A 44 -5.33 -2.70 -0.74
N LYS A 45 -5.77 -3.83 -0.19
CA LYS A 45 -6.57 -3.88 1.03
C LYS A 45 -5.80 -4.62 2.10
N PHE A 46 -5.49 -3.92 3.19
CA PHE A 46 -4.80 -4.47 4.34
C PHE A 46 -5.79 -4.59 5.51
N ILE A 47 -5.76 -5.73 6.19
CA ILE A 47 -6.61 -5.95 7.37
C ILE A 47 -5.75 -5.75 8.61
N SER A 48 -6.10 -4.78 9.45
CA SER A 48 -5.38 -4.49 10.67
C SER A 48 -5.70 -5.51 11.77
N SER A 49 -4.96 -5.46 12.87
CA SER A 49 -5.20 -6.33 14.02
C SER A 49 -6.57 -6.12 14.66
N THR A 50 -7.16 -4.93 14.46
CA THR A 50 -8.53 -4.65 14.92
C THR A 50 -9.58 -5.09 13.91
N ASN A 51 -9.18 -5.83 12.87
CA ASN A 51 -10.03 -6.31 11.79
C ASN A 51 -10.63 -5.17 10.96
N THR A 52 -9.93 -4.05 10.87
CA THR A 52 -10.32 -2.92 10.02
C THR A 52 -9.70 -3.07 8.65
N LYS A 53 -10.52 -2.95 7.60
CA LYS A 53 -10.03 -2.98 6.22
C LYS A 53 -9.49 -1.61 5.84
N VAL A 54 -8.19 -1.53 5.66
CA VAL A 54 -7.49 -0.30 5.30
C VAL A 54 -7.08 -0.36 3.83
N THR A 55 -7.34 0.70 3.09
CA THR A 55 -6.93 0.79 1.69
C THR A 55 -5.56 1.46 1.61
N ILE A 56 -4.63 0.81 0.92
CA ILE A 56 -3.30 1.37 0.66
C ILE A 56 -3.17 1.59 -0.84
N LEU A 57 -3.04 2.85 -1.25
CA LEU A 57 -2.89 3.24 -2.65
C LEU A 57 -1.42 3.54 -2.92
N ILE A 58 -0.84 2.91 -3.94
CA ILE A 58 0.59 2.98 -4.21
C ILE A 58 0.81 3.49 -5.63
N PHE A 59 1.58 4.56 -5.77
CA PHE A 59 1.84 5.21 -7.06
C PHE A 59 3.28 5.02 -7.50
N GLN A 60 3.50 5.08 -8.81
CA GLN A 60 4.83 4.91 -9.39
C GLN A 60 5.85 5.91 -8.84
N THR A 61 5.43 7.11 -8.52
CA THR A 61 6.30 8.17 -7.99
C THR A 61 6.78 7.90 -6.57
N GLY A 62 6.31 6.82 -5.94
CA GLY A 62 6.63 6.52 -4.55
C GLY A 62 5.65 7.11 -3.56
N LYS A 63 4.64 7.79 -4.03
CA LYS A 63 3.57 8.32 -3.17
C LYS A 63 2.69 7.18 -2.69
N ILE A 64 2.40 7.16 -1.39
CA ILE A 64 1.53 6.14 -0.79
C ILE A 64 0.45 6.85 0.00
N ILE A 65 -0.79 6.45 -0.22
CA ILE A 65 -1.96 6.97 0.49
C ILE A 65 -2.59 5.83 1.28
N ILE A 66 -2.74 6.03 2.58
CA ILE A 66 -3.44 5.08 3.46
C ILE A 66 -4.78 5.71 3.82
N THR A 67 -5.87 5.03 3.52
CA THR A 67 -7.21 5.55 3.73
C THR A 67 -8.13 4.46 4.29
N GLY A 68 -9.20 4.87 4.96
CA GLY A 68 -10.17 3.95 5.53
C GLY A 68 -9.81 3.43 6.92
N ALA A 69 -8.73 3.94 7.53
CA ALA A 69 -8.36 3.57 8.89
C ALA A 69 -9.32 4.22 9.89
N LYS A 70 -9.63 3.51 10.97
CA LYS A 70 -10.51 4.03 12.03
C LYS A 70 -9.73 4.59 13.21
N THR A 71 -8.47 4.18 13.39
CA THR A 71 -7.62 4.62 14.49
C THR A 71 -6.22 4.92 13.99
N LEU A 72 -5.44 5.65 14.80
CA LEU A 72 -4.02 5.88 14.48
C LEU A 72 -3.23 4.57 14.49
N ASP A 73 -3.63 3.60 15.30
CA ASP A 73 -2.98 2.29 15.30
C ASP A 73 -3.15 1.58 13.97
N ASP A 74 -4.31 1.71 13.33
CA ASP A 74 -4.55 1.14 12.00
C ASP A 74 -3.60 1.79 10.97
N ILE A 75 -3.38 3.09 11.05
CA ILE A 75 -2.44 3.80 10.19
C ILE A 75 -1.02 3.28 10.43
N ASN A 76 -0.61 3.15 11.70
CA ASN A 76 0.74 2.67 12.04
C ASN A 76 0.97 1.25 11.55
N GLU A 77 0.01 0.35 11.71
CA GLU A 77 0.12 -1.02 11.23
C GLU A 77 0.27 -1.06 9.71
N SER A 78 -0.54 -0.27 9.00
CA SER A 78 -0.47 -0.18 7.54
C SER A 78 0.87 0.38 7.08
N TYR A 79 1.35 1.42 7.75
CA TYR A 79 2.64 2.03 7.46
C TYR A 79 3.79 1.03 7.66
N ILE A 80 3.79 0.31 8.79
CA ILE A 80 4.81 -0.69 9.09
C ILE A 80 4.76 -1.81 8.04
N PHE A 81 3.56 -2.27 7.69
CA PHE A 81 3.38 -3.32 6.69
C PHE A 81 3.96 -2.92 5.34
N ILE A 82 3.58 -1.75 4.83
CA ILE A 82 4.03 -1.34 3.50
C ILE A 82 5.54 -1.04 3.47
N ASN A 83 6.08 -0.49 4.54
CA ASN A 83 7.52 -0.28 4.63
C ASN A 83 8.28 -1.60 4.64
N LYS A 84 7.76 -2.60 5.33
CA LYS A 84 8.35 -3.93 5.33
C LYS A 84 8.36 -4.51 3.91
N VAL A 85 7.24 -4.43 3.21
CA VAL A 85 7.13 -4.92 1.83
C VAL A 85 8.15 -4.23 0.93
N LEU A 86 8.24 -2.92 1.01
CA LEU A 86 9.16 -2.14 0.18
C LEU A 86 10.61 -2.47 0.50
N SER A 87 10.96 -2.59 1.78
CA SER A 87 12.32 -2.91 2.20
C SER A 87 12.75 -4.30 1.77
N GLU A 88 11.87 -5.28 1.90
CA GLU A 88 12.18 -6.67 1.56
C GLU A 88 12.35 -6.89 0.07
N ASN A 89 11.77 -6.03 -0.75
CA ASN A 89 11.76 -6.19 -2.20
C ASN A 89 12.38 -5.00 -2.94
N LEU A 90 13.18 -4.21 -2.26
CA LEU A 90 13.67 -2.94 -2.76
C LEU A 90 14.40 -3.05 -4.11
N ASN A 91 15.25 -4.06 -4.25
CA ASN A 91 16.04 -4.23 -5.47
C ASN A 91 15.17 -4.49 -6.70
N GLU A 92 14.09 -5.22 -6.53
CA GLU A 92 13.19 -5.58 -7.63
C GLU A 92 12.14 -4.50 -7.88
N LEU A 93 11.76 -3.75 -6.84
CA LEU A 93 10.70 -2.74 -6.95
C LEU A 93 11.18 -1.44 -7.57
N GLN A 94 12.44 -1.07 -7.32
CA GLN A 94 12.95 0.22 -7.74
C GLN A 94 13.18 0.24 -9.24
N GLN A 95 12.50 1.15 -9.93
CA GLN A 95 12.74 1.41 -11.35
C GLN A 95 13.91 2.38 -11.50
N LEU A 96 14.83 2.03 -12.38
CA LEU A 96 15.97 2.88 -12.70
C LEU A 96 15.67 3.76 -13.91
#